data_4a4525a1dea23ed2063a9190a19c4682
#
_entry.id   4a4525a1dea23ed2063a9190a19c4682
#
_cell.length_a   1.000
_cell.length_b   1.000
_cell.length_c   1.000
_cell.angle_alpha   90.00
_cell.angle_beta   90.00
_cell.angle_gamma   90.00
#
_symmetry.space_group_name_H-M   'P 1'
#
loop_
_entity.id
_entity.type
_entity.pdbx_description
1 polymer ?
#
loop_
_entity_poly.entity_id
_entity_poly.type
_entity_poly.pdbx_seq_one_letter_code
_entity_poly.pdbx_strand_id
1 'polypeptide(L)'
;MTVLAGLRGLTIAAVTVTAVLTCAYLLGSSSAPAERADPGPTPAPAPDPTRSGPDPDLMPPPTRSTAAPATPTGTPDPDRSAARLPAYAPLAPDRSGPHGTRRTSGSAAVALTFDDGPHPVHTQQTLDVLRQFGVKATFCLVGRNVIAYPELVRAIAADGHTLCNHSWSHDFDLGSYPTAAIRTDLIRTSEAIRAAAPGHPVSYYRQPGGFWTPAVVEVARELGMTSIHWTIDPADYFQPGAGSITATVTAQAVPGSVVLLHDAGGNRTGTVLALRSILPNLRQRLLVDALPPMAEPADQRSRRLHLRTGQL
;
A
#
# COMPACT_ATOMS: atom_id res chain seq x y z
N MET A 1 -15.08 -71.46 -35.13
CA MET A 1 -14.06 -71.90 -34.15
C MET A 1 -13.93 -70.82 -33.09
N THR A 2 -14.27 -71.22 -31.92
CA THR A 2 -14.40 -70.50 -30.65
C THR A 2 -13.00 -70.19 -30.09
N VAL A 3 -12.72 -68.99 -29.59
CA VAL A 3 -11.82 -68.81 -28.43
C VAL A 3 -12.35 -67.69 -27.53
N LEU A 4 -12.66 -68.13 -26.35
CA LEU A 4 -13.08 -67.38 -25.16
C LEU A 4 -11.89 -66.64 -24.53
N ALA A 5 -12.26 -65.59 -23.80
CA ALA A 5 -11.89 -65.27 -22.42
C ALA A 5 -10.71 -64.38 -22.16
N GLY A 6 -10.97 -63.48 -21.27
CA GLY A 6 -9.99 -62.88 -20.38
C GLY A 6 -10.39 -61.59 -19.74
N LEU A 7 -11.51 -61.53 -19.01
CA LEU A 7 -11.73 -60.44 -18.02
C LEU A 7 -10.75 -60.65 -16.85
N ARG A 8 -9.89 -59.73 -16.59
CA ARG A 8 -9.24 -59.55 -15.28
C ARG A 8 -9.63 -58.21 -14.71
N GLY A 9 -10.52 -58.27 -13.73
CA GLY A 9 -10.91 -57.12 -12.95
C GLY A 9 -9.75 -56.61 -12.09
N LEU A 10 -9.54 -55.32 -12.13
CA LEU A 10 -8.69 -54.61 -11.18
C LEU A 10 -9.59 -53.84 -10.23
N THR A 11 -9.72 -54.38 -9.02
CA THR A 11 -10.43 -53.76 -7.91
C THR A 11 -9.57 -52.65 -7.34
N ILE A 12 -9.99 -51.40 -7.54
CA ILE A 12 -9.37 -50.24 -6.86
C ILE A 12 -10.10 -50.08 -5.55
N ALA A 13 -9.39 -50.36 -4.45
CA ALA A 13 -9.85 -50.08 -3.09
C ALA A 13 -9.75 -48.56 -2.83
N ALA A 14 -10.90 -47.89 -2.70
CA ALA A 14 -10.99 -46.53 -2.21
C ALA A 14 -10.84 -46.57 -0.68
N VAL A 15 -9.76 -45.99 -0.17
CA VAL A 15 -9.58 -45.72 1.27
C VAL A 15 -10.18 -44.36 1.56
N THR A 16 -11.38 -44.37 2.10
CA THR A 16 -12.00 -43.17 2.68
C THR A 16 -11.50 -43.01 4.12
N VAL A 17 -10.69 -41.96 4.34
CA VAL A 17 -10.34 -41.53 5.69
C VAL A 17 -11.40 -40.54 6.17
N THR A 18 -12.32 -41.04 6.99
CA THR A 18 -13.32 -40.23 7.70
C THR A 18 -12.70 -39.80 9.02
N ALA A 19 -12.26 -38.52 9.11
CA ALA A 19 -11.91 -37.94 10.39
C ALA A 19 -13.17 -37.38 11.06
N VAL A 20 -13.68 -38.12 12.06
CA VAL A 20 -14.76 -37.67 12.94
C VAL A 20 -14.15 -36.81 14.05
N LEU A 21 -14.33 -35.52 14.02
CA LEU A 21 -14.10 -34.65 15.16
C LEU A 21 -15.35 -34.63 16.03
N THR A 22 -15.35 -35.45 17.10
CA THR A 22 -16.33 -35.40 18.19
C THR A 22 -15.97 -34.24 19.13
N CYS A 23 -16.70 -33.13 19.06
CA CYS A 23 -16.65 -32.07 20.07
C CYS A 23 -17.57 -32.46 21.23
N ALA A 24 -17.00 -32.99 22.32
CA ALA A 24 -17.73 -33.27 23.56
C ALA A 24 -17.88 -31.95 24.33
N TYR A 25 -19.10 -31.41 24.39
CA TYR A 25 -19.51 -30.37 25.31
C TYR A 25 -19.76 -31.03 26.67
N LEU A 26 -18.82 -30.89 27.60
CA LEU A 26 -19.04 -31.19 29.01
C LEU A 26 -19.41 -29.89 29.73
N LEU A 27 -20.68 -29.74 30.10
CA LEU A 27 -21.17 -28.79 31.07
C LEU A 27 -20.64 -29.21 32.45
N GLY A 28 -19.57 -28.57 32.90
CA GLY A 28 -19.09 -28.66 34.28
C GLY A 28 -19.33 -27.32 34.96
N SER A 29 -20.39 -27.24 35.76
CA SER A 29 -20.59 -26.17 36.73
C SER A 29 -19.58 -26.36 37.87
N SER A 30 -18.52 -25.58 37.86
CA SER A 30 -17.58 -25.47 38.98
C SER A 30 -17.70 -24.04 39.55
N SER A 31 -18.23 -23.93 40.74
CA SER A 31 -18.23 -22.74 41.56
C SER A 31 -16.79 -22.41 41.97
N ALA A 32 -16.24 -21.32 41.40
CA ALA A 32 -14.96 -20.75 41.82
C ALA A 32 -15.13 -20.01 43.17
N PRO A 33 -14.17 -20.12 44.10
CA PRO A 33 -14.16 -19.32 45.32
C PRO A 33 -13.88 -17.84 44.96
N ALA A 34 -14.54 -16.94 45.64
CA ALA A 34 -14.38 -15.49 45.51
C ALA A 34 -12.93 -15.10 45.79
N GLU A 35 -12.23 -14.67 44.77
CA GLU A 35 -10.91 -14.06 44.83
C GLU A 35 -11.04 -12.67 45.44
N ARG A 36 -10.35 -12.43 46.57
CA ARG A 36 -10.32 -11.14 47.24
C ARG A 36 -9.70 -10.11 46.28
N ALA A 37 -10.46 -9.05 46.01
CA ALA A 37 -9.96 -7.89 45.27
C ALA A 37 -8.75 -7.30 46.00
N ASP A 38 -7.63 -7.27 45.31
CA ASP A 38 -6.43 -6.56 45.72
C ASP A 38 -6.74 -5.04 45.73
N PRO A 39 -6.49 -4.27 46.79
CA PRO A 39 -6.69 -2.84 46.75
C PRO A 39 -5.70 -2.23 45.77
N GLY A 40 -6.22 -1.65 44.67
CA GLY A 40 -5.45 -0.93 43.68
C GLY A 40 -4.54 0.14 44.27
N PRO A 41 -3.47 0.54 43.54
CA PRO A 41 -2.49 1.50 44.06
C PRO A 41 -3.17 2.82 44.44
N THR A 42 -2.85 3.28 45.61
CA THR A 42 -3.26 4.58 46.18
C THR A 42 -2.89 5.70 45.21
N PRO A 43 -3.80 6.61 44.83
CA PRO A 43 -3.46 7.74 43.99
C PRO A 43 -2.40 8.62 44.67
N ALA A 44 -1.41 9.04 43.90
CA ALA A 44 -0.37 9.96 44.34
C ALA A 44 -1.00 11.27 44.85
N PRO A 45 -0.46 11.89 45.90
CA PRO A 45 -0.96 13.15 46.41
C PRO A 45 -0.82 14.26 45.36
N ALA A 46 -1.84 15.11 45.27
CA ALA A 46 -1.84 16.27 44.39
C ALA A 46 -0.66 17.20 44.74
N PRO A 47 -0.05 17.88 43.75
CA PRO A 47 1.06 18.80 44.03
C PRO A 47 0.61 19.97 44.89
N ASP A 48 1.43 20.30 45.88
CA ASP A 48 1.25 21.39 46.82
C ASP A 48 1.32 22.75 46.05
N PRO A 49 0.29 23.61 46.13
CA PRO A 49 0.24 24.87 45.41
C PRO A 49 1.18 25.96 45.99
N THR A 50 1.99 25.65 47.01
CA THR A 50 2.85 26.64 47.68
C THR A 50 4.32 26.60 47.27
N ARG A 51 4.69 25.75 46.29
CA ARG A 51 6.08 25.76 45.79
C ARG A 51 6.22 26.73 44.62
N SER A 52 6.56 27.98 44.94
CA SER A 52 6.97 29.01 43.96
C SER A 52 8.23 28.58 43.25
N GLY A 53 8.12 28.22 41.97
CA GLY A 53 9.24 28.14 41.05
C GLY A 53 9.76 29.54 40.70
N PRO A 54 10.99 29.69 40.19
CA PRO A 54 11.52 30.99 39.81
C PRO A 54 10.66 31.65 38.72
N ASP A 55 10.41 32.94 38.92
CA ASP A 55 9.65 33.84 38.07
C ASP A 55 10.23 33.87 36.66
N PRO A 56 9.46 33.59 35.59
CA PRO A 56 9.93 33.59 34.20
C PRO A 56 10.25 34.99 33.64
N ASP A 57 9.95 36.09 34.40
CA ASP A 57 10.16 37.46 33.94
C ASP A 57 11.56 38.03 34.21
N LEU A 58 12.50 37.25 34.75
CA LEU A 58 13.87 37.73 35.04
C LEU A 58 14.95 37.28 34.06
N MET A 59 14.58 36.76 32.86
CA MET A 59 15.55 36.53 31.81
C MET A 59 15.70 37.79 30.92
N PRO A 60 16.92 38.33 30.72
CA PRO A 60 17.13 39.43 29.80
C PRO A 60 16.83 38.96 28.34
N PRO A 61 16.28 39.85 27.51
CA PRO A 61 15.98 39.52 26.12
C PRO A 61 17.25 39.14 25.36
N PRO A 62 17.18 38.16 24.43
CA PRO A 62 18.32 37.80 23.61
C PRO A 62 18.74 39.00 22.77
N THR A 63 20.00 39.40 22.86
CA THR A 63 20.62 40.45 22.04
C THR A 63 20.51 40.07 20.58
N ARG A 64 19.70 40.82 19.83
CA ARG A 64 19.54 40.69 18.39
C ARG A 64 20.84 41.14 17.71
N SER A 65 21.65 40.20 17.24
CA SER A 65 22.78 40.49 16.37
C SER A 65 22.26 41.01 15.02
N THR A 66 22.44 42.27 14.76
CA THR A 66 22.17 42.94 13.47
C THR A 66 23.31 42.64 12.50
N ALA A 67 23.35 41.42 11.95
CA ALA A 67 24.08 41.18 10.72
C ALA A 67 23.06 41.30 9.56
N ALA A 68 23.26 42.33 8.72
CA ALA A 68 22.47 42.51 7.53
C ALA A 68 22.63 41.30 6.60
N PRO A 69 21.54 40.78 6.00
CA PRO A 69 21.66 39.71 5.02
C PRO A 69 22.33 40.29 3.76
N ALA A 70 23.47 39.68 3.40
CA ALA A 70 24.08 39.92 2.09
C ALA A 70 23.10 39.45 1.00
N THR A 71 22.69 40.39 0.15
CA THR A 71 21.85 40.11 -1.03
C THR A 71 22.68 39.26 -2.01
N PRO A 72 22.25 38.05 -2.38
CA PRO A 72 22.89 37.32 -3.45
C PRO A 72 22.44 37.95 -4.78
N THR A 73 23.28 38.81 -5.36
CA THR A 73 23.19 39.21 -6.78
C THR A 73 23.71 38.06 -7.63
N GLY A 74 22.85 37.09 -7.88
CA GLY A 74 23.05 36.06 -8.88
C GLY A 74 21.74 35.89 -9.62
N THR A 75 21.70 36.28 -10.87
CA THR A 75 20.60 35.98 -11.80
C THR A 75 20.35 34.46 -11.76
N PRO A 76 19.12 33.97 -11.54
CA PRO A 76 18.85 32.54 -11.61
C PRO A 76 19.15 32.07 -13.03
N ASP A 77 20.11 31.19 -13.16
CA ASP A 77 20.39 30.45 -14.40
C ASP A 77 19.19 29.53 -14.67
N PRO A 78 18.37 29.79 -15.72
CA PRO A 78 17.19 28.97 -16.01
C PRO A 78 17.52 27.54 -16.40
N ASP A 79 18.81 27.22 -16.63
CA ASP A 79 19.24 25.91 -17.11
C ASP A 79 19.68 24.95 -15.96
N ARG A 80 19.75 25.44 -14.70
CA ARG A 80 20.08 24.62 -13.55
C ARG A 80 18.88 23.85 -12.95
N SER A 81 17.65 24.15 -13.38
CA SER A 81 16.45 23.53 -12.82
C SER A 81 16.01 22.26 -13.55
N ALA A 82 16.69 21.88 -14.61
CA ALA A 82 16.44 20.65 -15.37
C ALA A 82 17.63 19.68 -15.29
N ALA A 83 18.08 19.35 -14.08
CA ALA A 83 18.82 18.11 -13.91
C ALA A 83 17.83 16.97 -14.24
N ARG A 84 17.77 16.61 -15.53
CA ARG A 84 17.10 15.41 -16.01
C ARG A 84 17.63 14.26 -15.17
N LEU A 85 16.77 13.74 -14.28
CA LEU A 85 17.00 12.42 -13.69
C LEU A 85 17.36 11.49 -14.85
N PRO A 86 18.39 10.64 -14.71
CA PRO A 86 18.76 9.74 -15.78
C PRO A 86 17.51 8.98 -16.24
N ALA A 87 17.17 9.12 -17.52
CA ALA A 87 16.06 8.40 -18.11
C ALA A 87 16.39 6.91 -17.96
N TYR A 88 15.69 6.25 -17.03
CA TYR A 88 15.84 4.82 -16.85
C TYR A 88 15.45 4.13 -18.15
N ALA A 89 16.37 3.37 -18.74
CA ALA A 89 16.01 2.46 -19.80
C ALA A 89 14.91 1.53 -19.26
N PRO A 90 13.72 1.49 -19.92
CA PRO A 90 12.67 0.59 -19.50
C PRO A 90 13.20 -0.83 -19.52
N LEU A 91 13.06 -1.55 -18.40
CA LEU A 91 13.32 -2.98 -18.39
C LEU A 91 12.27 -3.69 -19.27
N ALA A 92 12.65 -4.84 -19.83
CA ALA A 92 11.72 -5.67 -20.59
C ALA A 92 10.41 -5.91 -19.78
N PRO A 93 9.25 -6.01 -20.46
CA PRO A 93 7.99 -6.29 -19.79
C PRO A 93 8.10 -7.55 -18.93
N ASP A 94 8.01 -7.37 -17.61
CA ASP A 94 8.01 -8.48 -16.66
C ASP A 94 6.59 -9.03 -16.55
N ARG A 95 6.43 -10.34 -16.75
CA ARG A 95 5.19 -11.11 -16.61
C ARG A 95 5.40 -12.36 -15.75
N SER A 96 6.37 -12.31 -14.86
CA SER A 96 6.76 -13.45 -14.01
C SER A 96 5.84 -13.69 -12.83
N GLY A 97 4.90 -12.80 -12.57
CA GLY A 97 3.92 -12.95 -11.50
C GLY A 97 2.74 -13.85 -11.89
N PRO A 98 1.84 -14.15 -10.93
CA PRO A 98 0.66 -14.97 -11.15
C PRO A 98 -0.16 -14.48 -12.35
N HIS A 99 -0.54 -15.39 -13.23
CA HIS A 99 -1.30 -15.11 -14.45
C HIS A 99 -0.70 -14.00 -15.35
N GLY A 100 0.64 -13.85 -15.34
CA GLY A 100 1.31 -12.85 -16.15
C GLY A 100 1.27 -11.43 -15.56
N THR A 101 0.99 -11.28 -14.26
CA THR A 101 1.14 -10.01 -13.56
C THR A 101 2.60 -9.59 -13.49
N ARG A 102 2.84 -8.31 -13.37
CA ARG A 102 4.16 -7.74 -13.24
C ARG A 102 4.65 -7.82 -11.80
N ARG A 103 5.88 -8.29 -11.57
CA ARG A 103 6.49 -8.39 -10.24
C ARG A 103 7.54 -7.33 -9.96
N THR A 104 8.13 -6.74 -10.99
CA THR A 104 9.21 -5.76 -10.88
C THR A 104 8.73 -4.34 -11.16
N SER A 105 9.47 -3.34 -10.71
CA SER A 105 9.16 -1.94 -10.98
C SER A 105 9.26 -1.56 -12.47
N GLY A 106 9.96 -2.36 -13.27
CA GLY A 106 10.27 -2.09 -14.68
C GLY A 106 11.34 -1.03 -14.87
N SER A 107 12.07 -0.73 -13.82
CA SER A 107 13.26 0.11 -13.80
C SER A 107 14.25 -0.45 -12.78
N ALA A 108 15.41 0.19 -12.63
CA ALA A 108 16.36 -0.17 -11.56
C ALA A 108 15.91 0.34 -10.17
N ALA A 109 14.85 1.14 -10.10
CA ALA A 109 14.37 1.64 -8.82
C ALA A 109 13.61 0.58 -8.02
N VAL A 110 13.78 0.57 -6.71
CA VAL A 110 12.88 -0.13 -5.77
C VAL A 110 11.61 0.69 -5.65
N ALA A 111 10.45 0.06 -5.86
CA ALA A 111 9.16 0.68 -5.68
C ALA A 111 8.53 0.26 -4.36
N LEU A 112 8.34 1.22 -3.45
CA LEU A 112 7.50 1.02 -2.27
C LEU A 112 6.04 1.18 -2.69
N THR A 113 5.19 0.22 -2.32
CA THR A 113 3.77 0.23 -2.67
C THR A 113 2.94 0.02 -1.41
N PHE A 114 1.88 0.82 -1.26
CA PHE A 114 1.01 0.82 -0.09
C PHE A 114 -0.41 0.47 -0.51
N ASP A 115 -0.99 -0.54 0.13
CA ASP A 115 -2.34 -1.04 -0.15
C ASP A 115 -3.34 -0.60 0.92
N ASP A 116 -4.63 -0.75 0.63
CA ASP A 116 -5.81 -0.55 1.48
C ASP A 116 -6.22 0.90 1.71
N GLY A 117 -5.35 1.88 1.47
CA GLY A 117 -5.61 3.30 1.72
C GLY A 117 -6.75 3.92 0.90
N PRO A 118 -7.04 5.19 1.17
CA PRO A 118 -6.46 6.00 2.24
C PRO A 118 -7.08 5.76 3.62
N HIS A 119 -6.30 6.06 4.67
CA HIS A 119 -6.72 6.06 6.08
C HIS A 119 -6.37 7.40 6.74
N PRO A 120 -7.26 8.02 7.54
CA PRO A 120 -7.09 9.39 8.01
C PRO A 120 -5.82 9.62 8.85
N VAL A 121 -5.32 8.59 9.52
CA VAL A 121 -4.12 8.69 10.35
C VAL A 121 -2.90 8.14 9.64
N HIS A 122 -2.94 6.87 9.22
CA HIS A 122 -1.73 6.19 8.76
C HIS A 122 -1.28 6.63 7.38
N THR A 123 -2.21 6.93 6.45
CA THR A 123 -1.83 7.48 5.14
C THR A 123 -1.13 8.83 5.30
N GLN A 124 -1.68 9.72 6.15
CA GLN A 124 -1.03 11.01 6.42
C GLN A 124 0.38 10.83 7.00
N GLN A 125 0.53 9.95 8.01
CA GLN A 125 1.84 9.65 8.61
C GLN A 125 2.83 9.06 7.60
N THR A 126 2.37 8.19 6.70
CA THR A 126 3.17 7.62 5.61
C THR A 126 3.65 8.71 4.66
N LEU A 127 2.76 9.62 4.24
CA LEU A 127 3.11 10.76 3.39
C LEU A 127 4.14 11.67 4.06
N ASP A 128 3.99 11.96 5.35
CA ASP A 128 4.92 12.79 6.09
C ASP A 128 6.34 12.19 6.12
N VAL A 129 6.43 10.87 6.31
CA VAL A 129 7.73 10.18 6.25
C VAL A 129 8.29 10.19 4.83
N LEU A 130 7.50 9.92 3.80
CA LEU A 130 7.94 9.95 2.40
C LEU A 130 8.43 11.35 2.00
N ARG A 131 7.73 12.41 2.41
CA ARG A 131 8.14 13.82 2.20
C ARG A 131 9.46 14.13 2.89
N GLN A 132 9.63 13.70 4.15
CA GLN A 132 10.87 13.90 4.91
C GLN A 132 12.09 13.35 4.18
N PHE A 133 11.94 12.21 3.50
CA PHE A 133 13.02 11.57 2.76
C PHE A 133 13.04 11.90 1.26
N GLY A 134 12.10 12.72 0.75
CA GLY A 134 12.01 13.07 -0.66
C GLY A 134 11.79 11.87 -1.59
N VAL A 135 11.06 10.85 -1.13
CA VAL A 135 10.81 9.60 -1.86
C VAL A 135 9.38 9.57 -2.39
N LYS A 136 9.21 9.09 -3.63
CA LYS A 136 7.90 8.81 -4.20
C LYS A 136 7.57 7.32 -4.06
N ALA A 137 6.28 7.02 -3.95
CA ALA A 137 5.76 5.67 -3.78
C ALA A 137 4.50 5.46 -4.62
N THR A 138 3.95 4.25 -4.60
CA THR A 138 2.69 3.92 -5.27
C THR A 138 1.65 3.55 -4.22
N PHE A 139 0.43 4.09 -4.35
CA PHE A 139 -0.68 3.82 -3.44
C PHE A 139 -1.80 3.11 -4.19
N CYS A 140 -2.11 1.87 -3.81
CA CYS A 140 -3.22 1.08 -4.31
C CYS A 140 -4.44 1.31 -3.42
N LEU A 141 -5.40 2.07 -3.93
CA LEU A 141 -6.47 2.67 -3.15
C LEU A 141 -7.77 1.88 -3.25
N VAL A 142 -8.41 1.66 -2.12
CA VAL A 142 -9.74 1.06 -2.02
C VAL A 142 -10.82 2.10 -2.27
N GLY A 143 -11.72 1.86 -3.22
CA GLY A 143 -12.69 2.83 -3.70
C GLY A 143 -13.58 3.44 -2.61
N ARG A 144 -14.02 2.63 -1.64
CA ARG A 144 -14.80 3.12 -0.48
C ARG A 144 -14.01 4.12 0.36
N ASN A 145 -12.72 3.87 0.55
CA ASN A 145 -11.83 4.74 1.32
C ASN A 145 -11.52 6.03 0.55
N VAL A 146 -11.42 5.95 -0.78
CA VAL A 146 -11.29 7.13 -1.65
C VAL A 146 -12.47 8.09 -1.48
N ILE A 147 -13.70 7.56 -1.46
CA ILE A 147 -14.90 8.38 -1.24
C ILE A 147 -14.94 8.97 0.17
N ALA A 148 -14.48 8.21 1.18
CA ALA A 148 -14.46 8.68 2.56
C ALA A 148 -13.41 9.76 2.82
N TYR A 149 -12.26 9.72 2.12
CA TYR A 149 -11.10 10.60 2.36
C TYR A 149 -10.49 11.13 1.06
N PRO A 150 -11.28 11.83 0.21
CA PRO A 150 -10.79 12.30 -1.10
C PRO A 150 -9.67 13.34 -0.98
N GLU A 151 -9.57 14.06 0.14
CA GLU A 151 -8.48 14.99 0.42
C GLU A 151 -7.12 14.29 0.55
N LEU A 152 -7.08 13.07 1.11
CA LEU A 152 -5.86 12.29 1.19
C LEU A 152 -5.43 11.78 -0.19
N VAL A 153 -6.37 11.42 -1.06
CA VAL A 153 -6.03 11.06 -2.45
C VAL A 153 -5.44 12.26 -3.19
N ARG A 154 -5.99 13.47 -2.97
CA ARG A 154 -5.39 14.70 -3.51
C ARG A 154 -3.99 14.94 -2.98
N ALA A 155 -3.75 14.70 -1.68
CA ALA A 155 -2.43 14.84 -1.08
C ALA A 155 -1.42 13.83 -1.67
N ILE A 156 -1.81 12.56 -1.82
CA ILE A 156 -1.00 11.52 -2.47
C ILE A 156 -0.60 11.97 -3.88
N ALA A 157 -1.57 12.44 -4.67
CA ALA A 157 -1.34 12.90 -6.04
C ALA A 157 -0.49 14.16 -6.11
N ALA A 158 -0.76 15.16 -5.25
CA ALA A 158 -0.01 16.43 -5.19
C ALA A 158 1.46 16.23 -4.82
N ASP A 159 1.75 15.23 -3.99
CA ASP A 159 3.11 14.84 -3.65
C ASP A 159 3.82 14.07 -4.78
N GLY A 160 3.16 13.78 -5.89
CA GLY A 160 3.72 13.11 -7.06
C GLY A 160 3.85 11.60 -6.89
N HIS A 161 3.05 10.99 -6.03
CA HIS A 161 2.95 9.55 -5.92
C HIS A 161 2.09 8.94 -7.04
N THR A 162 2.31 7.68 -7.37
CA THR A 162 1.54 6.97 -8.38
C THR A 162 0.27 6.38 -7.77
N LEU A 163 -0.86 6.53 -8.48
CA LEU A 163 -2.15 6.00 -8.09
C LEU A 163 -2.42 4.64 -8.73
N CYS A 164 -2.94 3.72 -7.94
CA CYS A 164 -3.24 2.34 -8.29
C CYS A 164 -4.64 1.98 -7.76
N ASN A 165 -5.37 1.14 -8.48
CA ASN A 165 -6.70 0.65 -8.12
C ASN A 165 -6.58 -0.62 -7.27
N HIS A 166 -7.30 -0.69 -6.13
CA HIS A 166 -7.31 -1.85 -5.23
C HIS A 166 -8.72 -2.38 -4.96
N SER A 167 -9.57 -2.43 -5.99
CA SER A 167 -10.98 -2.75 -5.96
C SER A 167 -11.84 -1.75 -5.16
N TRP A 168 -13.17 -1.92 -5.26
CA TRP A 168 -14.10 -1.01 -4.58
C TRP A 168 -14.14 -1.21 -3.07
N SER A 169 -14.16 -2.46 -2.62
CA SER A 169 -14.41 -2.82 -1.22
C SER A 169 -13.37 -3.75 -0.62
N HIS A 170 -12.21 -3.91 -1.26
CA HIS A 170 -11.18 -4.86 -0.86
C HIS A 170 -11.69 -6.31 -0.84
N ASP A 171 -12.42 -6.70 -1.88
CA ASP A 171 -13.01 -8.04 -1.99
C ASP A 171 -11.98 -9.04 -2.51
N PHE A 172 -11.62 -10.02 -1.70
CA PHE A 172 -10.68 -11.08 -2.05
C PHE A 172 -11.18 -11.98 -3.19
N ASP A 173 -12.50 -12.18 -3.27
CA ASP A 173 -13.13 -13.07 -4.23
C ASP A 173 -13.48 -12.38 -5.56
N LEU A 174 -13.18 -11.08 -5.71
CA LEU A 174 -13.52 -10.30 -6.90
C LEU A 174 -13.11 -11.02 -8.21
N GLY A 175 -11.94 -11.66 -8.21
CA GLY A 175 -11.43 -12.39 -9.37
C GLY A 175 -12.25 -13.61 -9.77
N SER A 176 -13.15 -14.10 -8.92
CA SER A 176 -14.04 -15.23 -9.17
C SER A 176 -15.39 -14.82 -9.76
N TYR A 177 -15.72 -13.53 -9.75
CA TYR A 177 -16.99 -13.01 -10.22
C TYR A 177 -17.06 -12.97 -11.76
N PRO A 178 -18.26 -12.86 -12.34
CA PRO A 178 -18.41 -12.64 -13.78
C PRO A 178 -17.62 -11.40 -14.23
N THR A 179 -17.01 -11.46 -15.40
CA THR A 179 -16.15 -10.37 -15.94
C THR A 179 -16.84 -9.02 -15.98
N ALA A 180 -18.16 -8.97 -16.19
CA ALA A 180 -18.94 -7.74 -16.13
C ALA A 180 -18.96 -7.11 -14.73
N ALA A 181 -19.04 -7.93 -13.67
CA ALA A 181 -18.99 -7.46 -12.28
C ALA A 181 -17.59 -6.97 -11.92
N ILE A 182 -16.53 -7.72 -12.29
CA ILE A 182 -15.12 -7.28 -12.14
C ILE A 182 -14.93 -5.94 -12.83
N ARG A 183 -15.37 -5.79 -14.07
CA ARG A 183 -15.26 -4.55 -14.84
C ARG A 183 -15.95 -3.37 -14.16
N THR A 184 -17.16 -3.57 -13.67
CA THR A 184 -17.92 -2.55 -12.94
C THR A 184 -17.21 -2.08 -11.69
N ASP A 185 -16.64 -3.02 -10.90
CA ASP A 185 -15.87 -2.72 -9.70
C ASP A 185 -14.63 -1.86 -10.01
N LEU A 186 -13.81 -2.30 -10.97
CA LEU A 186 -12.58 -1.61 -11.34
C LEU A 186 -12.83 -0.23 -11.99
N ILE A 187 -13.89 -0.09 -12.80
CA ILE A 187 -14.29 1.20 -13.38
C ILE A 187 -14.70 2.14 -12.26
N ARG A 188 -15.64 1.72 -11.39
CA ARG A 188 -16.14 2.52 -10.27
C ARG A 188 -15.00 3.03 -9.37
N THR A 189 -14.06 2.15 -9.03
CA THR A 189 -12.90 2.50 -8.22
C THR A 189 -12.00 3.53 -8.91
N SER A 190 -11.69 3.29 -10.19
CA SER A 190 -10.86 4.21 -10.98
C SER A 190 -11.52 5.57 -11.17
N GLU A 191 -12.85 5.63 -11.33
CA GLU A 191 -13.61 6.88 -11.43
C GLU A 191 -13.58 7.65 -10.13
N ALA A 192 -13.73 6.98 -8.97
CA ALA A 192 -13.61 7.61 -7.66
C ALA A 192 -12.21 8.23 -7.45
N ILE A 193 -11.15 7.48 -7.77
CA ILE A 193 -9.76 7.97 -7.68
C ILE A 193 -9.56 9.20 -8.57
N ARG A 194 -10.02 9.15 -9.82
CA ARG A 194 -9.89 10.27 -10.76
C ARG A 194 -10.73 11.48 -10.37
N ALA A 195 -11.88 11.27 -9.76
CA ALA A 195 -12.70 12.37 -9.23
C ALA A 195 -12.00 13.09 -8.07
N ALA A 196 -11.33 12.32 -7.20
CA ALA A 196 -10.54 12.88 -6.09
C ALA A 196 -9.25 13.57 -6.57
N ALA A 197 -8.57 13.04 -7.60
CA ALA A 197 -7.31 13.56 -8.14
C ALA A 197 -7.39 13.78 -9.66
N PRO A 198 -8.06 14.84 -10.13
CA PRO A 198 -8.21 15.12 -11.55
C PRO A 198 -6.87 15.30 -12.26
N GLY A 199 -6.74 14.68 -13.44
CA GLY A 199 -5.50 14.77 -14.24
C GLY A 199 -4.44 13.71 -13.90
N HIS A 200 -4.59 12.96 -12.82
CA HIS A 200 -3.67 11.89 -12.45
C HIS A 200 -4.17 10.55 -13.01
N PRO A 201 -3.32 9.80 -13.75
CA PRO A 201 -3.72 8.50 -14.30
C PRO A 201 -3.79 7.44 -13.21
N VAL A 202 -4.74 6.50 -13.36
CA VAL A 202 -4.77 5.25 -12.59
C VAL A 202 -4.17 4.18 -13.49
N SER A 203 -2.87 3.93 -13.31
CA SER A 203 -2.06 3.12 -14.25
C SER A 203 -1.94 1.66 -13.85
N TYR A 204 -2.23 1.35 -12.60
CA TYR A 204 -2.01 0.03 -12.02
C TYR A 204 -3.27 -0.49 -11.34
N TYR A 205 -3.32 -1.82 -11.26
CA TYR A 205 -4.29 -2.55 -10.47
C TYR A 205 -3.57 -3.58 -9.62
N ARG A 206 -3.95 -3.71 -8.35
CA ARG A 206 -3.55 -4.81 -7.49
C ARG A 206 -4.79 -5.50 -6.95
N GLN A 207 -4.85 -6.83 -7.12
CA GLN A 207 -5.93 -7.66 -6.59
C GLN A 207 -5.77 -7.78 -5.07
N PRO A 208 -6.83 -7.53 -4.28
CA PRO A 208 -6.84 -7.77 -2.85
C PRO A 208 -6.34 -9.17 -2.48
N GLY A 209 -5.48 -9.22 -1.45
CA GLY A 209 -4.84 -10.46 -1.00
C GLY A 209 -3.95 -11.17 -2.01
N GLY A 210 -3.76 -10.63 -3.21
CA GLY A 210 -3.01 -11.29 -4.29
C GLY A 210 -3.72 -12.51 -4.86
N PHE A 211 -5.04 -12.66 -4.69
CA PHE A 211 -5.85 -13.77 -5.24
C PHE A 211 -6.15 -13.56 -6.72
N TRP A 212 -5.09 -13.61 -7.51
CA TRP A 212 -5.13 -13.39 -8.94
C TRP A 212 -5.88 -14.47 -9.70
N THR A 213 -6.67 -14.08 -10.69
CA THR A 213 -7.27 -14.97 -11.68
C THR A 213 -7.01 -14.44 -13.09
N PRO A 214 -7.05 -15.29 -14.13
CA PRO A 214 -6.94 -14.82 -15.51
C PRO A 214 -7.96 -13.73 -15.85
N ALA A 215 -9.19 -13.87 -15.34
CA ALA A 215 -10.29 -12.95 -15.62
C ALA A 215 -10.01 -11.53 -15.10
N VAL A 216 -9.55 -11.40 -13.83
CA VAL A 216 -9.28 -10.08 -13.26
C VAL A 216 -8.07 -9.40 -13.92
N VAL A 217 -7.03 -10.18 -14.28
CA VAL A 217 -5.86 -9.66 -14.99
C VAL A 217 -6.23 -9.14 -16.38
N GLU A 218 -7.08 -9.88 -17.09
CA GLU A 218 -7.53 -9.49 -18.43
C GLU A 218 -8.42 -8.25 -18.37
N VAL A 219 -9.40 -8.19 -17.46
CA VAL A 219 -10.25 -7.01 -17.30
C VAL A 219 -9.43 -5.76 -16.94
N ALA A 220 -8.45 -5.88 -16.03
CA ALA A 220 -7.56 -4.78 -15.70
C ALA A 220 -6.78 -4.29 -16.94
N ARG A 221 -6.25 -5.21 -17.73
CA ARG A 221 -5.54 -4.92 -18.99
C ARG A 221 -6.43 -4.19 -20.01
N GLU A 222 -7.66 -4.65 -20.21
CA GLU A 222 -8.64 -4.00 -21.10
C GLU A 222 -9.01 -2.58 -20.65
N LEU A 223 -8.97 -2.33 -19.34
CA LEU A 223 -9.17 -1.01 -18.75
C LEU A 223 -7.91 -0.14 -18.77
N GLY A 224 -6.82 -0.62 -19.41
CA GLY A 224 -5.56 0.11 -19.55
C GLY A 224 -4.70 0.13 -18.27
N MET A 225 -4.95 -0.76 -17.32
CA MET A 225 -4.16 -0.90 -16.10
C MET A 225 -3.19 -2.09 -16.19
N THR A 226 -2.00 -1.91 -15.63
CA THR A 226 -1.05 -3.02 -15.43
C THR A 226 -1.33 -3.68 -14.09
N SER A 227 -1.60 -5.00 -14.11
CA SER A 227 -1.70 -5.80 -12.88
C SER A 227 -0.32 -5.94 -12.24
N ILE A 228 -0.16 -5.43 -11.01
CA ILE A 228 1.11 -5.39 -10.28
C ILE A 228 1.09 -6.29 -9.06
N HIS A 229 2.01 -7.26 -9.02
CA HIS A 229 2.29 -8.10 -7.86
C HIS A 229 3.47 -7.51 -7.06
N TRP A 230 4.19 -8.29 -6.30
CA TRP A 230 5.35 -7.86 -5.51
C TRP A 230 6.47 -8.89 -5.54
N THR A 231 7.66 -8.46 -5.18
CA THR A 231 8.83 -9.32 -4.98
C THR A 231 9.17 -9.46 -3.50
N ILE A 232 8.76 -8.49 -2.67
CA ILE A 232 9.06 -8.46 -1.24
C ILE A 232 7.76 -8.25 -0.47
N ASP A 233 7.48 -9.17 0.45
CA ASP A 233 6.38 -9.11 1.39
C ASP A 233 6.91 -9.22 2.82
N PRO A 234 6.97 -8.12 3.58
CA PRO A 234 7.37 -8.14 4.98
C PRO A 234 6.24 -8.55 5.93
N ALA A 235 5.08 -8.91 5.40
CA ALA A 235 3.90 -9.32 6.14
C ALA A 235 3.45 -8.29 7.19
N ASP A 236 3.54 -6.99 6.87
CA ASP A 236 3.22 -5.89 7.77
C ASP A 236 1.75 -5.87 8.19
N TYR A 237 0.88 -6.50 7.39
CA TYR A 237 -0.54 -6.70 7.72
C TYR A 237 -0.76 -7.58 8.97
N PHE A 238 0.19 -8.45 9.33
CA PHE A 238 0.20 -9.19 10.60
C PHE A 238 0.79 -8.40 11.78
N GLN A 239 1.25 -7.18 11.56
CA GLN A 239 1.81 -6.29 12.58
C GLN A 239 3.02 -6.89 13.34
N PRO A 240 4.03 -7.45 12.63
CA PRO A 240 5.18 -8.13 13.26
C PRO A 240 6.15 -7.16 13.97
N GLY A 241 5.82 -5.87 13.97
CA GLY A 241 6.64 -4.80 14.52
C GLY A 241 7.61 -4.19 13.51
N ALA A 242 7.99 -2.94 13.76
CA ALA A 242 8.83 -2.16 12.83
C ALA A 242 10.20 -2.81 12.53
N GLY A 243 10.81 -3.46 13.52
CA GLY A 243 12.09 -4.13 13.34
C GLY A 243 12.05 -5.28 12.34
N SER A 244 11.03 -6.14 12.41
CA SER A 244 10.83 -7.26 11.49
C SER A 244 10.57 -6.78 10.05
N ILE A 245 9.67 -5.78 9.89
CA ILE A 245 9.37 -5.16 8.60
C ILE A 245 10.63 -4.57 7.99
N THR A 246 11.41 -3.82 8.77
CA THR A 246 12.67 -3.21 8.34
C THR A 246 13.67 -4.27 7.89
N ALA A 247 13.89 -5.30 8.70
CA ALA A 247 14.86 -6.36 8.42
C ALA A 247 14.52 -7.08 7.10
N THR A 248 13.26 -7.46 6.90
CA THR A 248 12.82 -8.13 5.67
C THR A 248 13.05 -7.27 4.44
N VAL A 249 12.58 -6.01 4.47
CA VAL A 249 12.71 -5.12 3.31
C VAL A 249 14.17 -4.81 2.99
N THR A 250 14.96 -4.47 4.00
CA THR A 250 16.37 -4.09 3.77
C THR A 250 17.26 -5.26 3.35
N ALA A 251 16.97 -6.49 3.81
CA ALA A 251 17.72 -7.67 3.40
C ALA A 251 17.40 -8.13 1.97
N GLN A 252 16.14 -7.98 1.52
CA GLN A 252 15.70 -8.56 0.25
C GLN A 252 15.71 -7.55 -0.91
N ALA A 253 15.75 -6.24 -0.63
CA ALA A 253 15.65 -5.23 -1.67
C ALA A 253 16.85 -5.22 -2.61
N VAL A 254 16.57 -5.39 -3.89
CA VAL A 254 17.48 -5.31 -5.03
C VAL A 254 16.93 -4.37 -6.10
N PRO A 255 17.73 -3.91 -7.08
CA PRO A 255 17.23 -3.11 -8.19
C PRO A 255 16.00 -3.75 -8.84
N GLY A 256 14.95 -2.96 -9.03
CA GLY A 256 13.70 -3.42 -9.64
C GLY A 256 12.69 -4.07 -8.69
N SER A 257 12.98 -4.20 -7.39
CA SER A 257 12.05 -4.76 -6.41
C SER A 257 10.78 -3.93 -6.30
N VAL A 258 9.64 -4.63 -6.11
CA VAL A 258 8.36 -4.06 -5.67
C VAL A 258 8.09 -4.57 -4.26
N VAL A 259 7.97 -3.65 -3.31
CA VAL A 259 7.73 -3.96 -1.89
C VAL A 259 6.25 -3.76 -1.58
N LEU A 260 5.60 -4.80 -1.06
CA LEU A 260 4.24 -4.74 -0.54
C LEU A 260 4.28 -4.18 0.89
N LEU A 261 3.54 -3.12 1.12
CA LEU A 261 3.27 -2.52 2.42
C LEU A 261 1.80 -2.08 2.46
N HIS A 262 1.34 -1.65 3.63
CA HIS A 262 -0.03 -1.17 3.82
C HIS A 262 -0.05 0.15 4.58
N ASP A 263 -0.93 1.06 4.18
CA ASP A 263 -1.19 2.32 4.89
C ASP A 263 -2.61 2.39 5.49
N ALA A 264 -3.38 1.29 5.33
CA ALA A 264 -4.71 1.10 5.94
C ALA A 264 -4.98 -0.38 6.25
N GLY A 265 -6.23 -0.78 6.45
CA GLY A 265 -6.62 -2.17 6.74
C GLY A 265 -6.21 -2.65 8.14
N GLY A 266 -6.00 -1.74 9.10
CA GLY A 266 -5.63 -2.04 10.48
C GLY A 266 -4.66 -1.02 11.08
N ASN A 267 -4.01 -1.38 12.19
CA ASN A 267 -2.98 -0.52 12.78
C ASN A 267 -1.66 -0.63 11.99
N ARG A 268 -1.23 0.47 11.38
CA ARG A 268 -0.01 0.56 10.55
C ARG A 268 1.11 1.38 11.21
N THR A 269 1.02 1.60 12.51
CA THR A 269 2.09 2.29 13.26
C THR A 269 3.45 1.62 13.06
N GLY A 270 3.49 0.28 13.07
CA GLY A 270 4.71 -0.50 12.81
C GLY A 270 5.28 -0.25 11.42
N THR A 271 4.44 -0.17 10.38
CA THR A 271 4.83 0.15 9.01
C THR A 271 5.40 1.56 8.91
N VAL A 272 4.70 2.55 9.47
CA VAL A 272 5.16 3.96 9.49
C VAL A 272 6.51 4.11 10.21
N LEU A 273 6.70 3.43 11.33
CA LEU A 273 7.97 3.44 12.05
C LEU A 273 9.08 2.74 11.25
N ALA A 274 8.78 1.61 10.60
CA ALA A 274 9.73 0.89 9.77
C ALA A 274 10.26 1.74 8.60
N LEU A 275 9.42 2.56 7.97
CA LEU A 275 9.83 3.46 6.89
C LEU A 275 10.96 4.40 7.27
N ARG A 276 11.01 4.87 8.52
CA ARG A 276 12.08 5.75 9.02
C ARG A 276 13.46 5.09 9.01
N SER A 277 13.51 3.76 9.04
CA SER A 277 14.74 2.97 8.95
C SER A 277 14.97 2.41 7.54
N ILE A 278 13.91 2.01 6.84
CA ILE A 278 13.96 1.47 5.47
C ILE A 278 14.48 2.53 4.50
N LEU A 279 13.90 3.74 4.51
CA LEU A 279 14.21 4.76 3.52
C LEU A 279 15.68 5.20 3.52
N PRO A 280 16.30 5.56 4.66
CA PRO A 280 17.73 5.91 4.65
C PRO A 280 18.61 4.73 4.24
N ASN A 281 18.30 3.48 4.65
CA ASN A 281 19.04 2.30 4.25
C ASN A 281 18.99 2.07 2.74
N LEU A 282 17.79 2.09 2.15
CA LEU A 282 17.64 1.84 0.71
C LEU A 282 18.31 2.96 -0.11
N ARG A 283 18.12 4.23 0.26
CA ARG A 283 18.67 5.37 -0.48
C ARG A 283 20.21 5.43 -0.50
N GLN A 284 20.88 4.82 0.46
CA GLN A 284 22.36 4.73 0.45
C GLN A 284 22.88 3.81 -0.65
N ARG A 285 22.12 2.83 -1.12
CA ARG A 285 22.60 1.77 -2.01
C ARG A 285 21.74 1.53 -3.24
N LEU A 286 20.51 2.02 -3.25
CA LEU A 286 19.52 1.77 -4.30
C LEU A 286 18.79 3.06 -4.65
N LEU A 287 18.23 3.10 -5.84
CA LEU A 287 17.25 4.08 -6.21
C LEU A 287 15.90 3.65 -5.63
N VAL A 288 15.15 4.61 -5.10
CA VAL A 288 13.81 4.37 -4.57
C VAL A 288 12.88 5.38 -5.23
N ASP A 289 11.88 4.90 -5.96
CA ASP A 289 10.92 5.76 -6.66
C ASP A 289 9.58 5.05 -6.82
N ALA A 290 8.53 5.80 -7.14
CA ALA A 290 7.22 5.26 -7.49
C ALA A 290 7.29 4.40 -8.77
N LEU A 291 6.33 3.51 -8.94
CA LEU A 291 6.08 2.91 -10.25
C LEU A 291 5.79 4.03 -11.27
N PRO A 292 6.39 4.02 -12.47
CA PRO A 292 6.20 5.09 -13.44
C PRO A 292 4.73 5.18 -13.87
N PRO A 293 4.09 6.36 -13.81
CA PRO A 293 2.74 6.50 -14.32
C PRO A 293 2.73 6.22 -15.82
N MET A 294 1.84 5.33 -16.27
CA MET A 294 1.69 5.03 -17.68
C MET A 294 0.76 6.07 -18.33
N ALA A 295 1.08 6.47 -19.56
CA ALA A 295 0.21 7.34 -20.32
C ALA A 295 -1.17 6.67 -20.51
N GLU A 296 -2.25 7.42 -20.22
CA GLU A 296 -3.61 6.93 -20.50
C GLU A 296 -3.74 6.59 -21.99
N PRO A 297 -4.28 5.39 -22.35
CA PRO A 297 -4.49 5.02 -23.72
C PRO A 297 -5.28 6.08 -24.51
N ALA A 298 -4.89 6.35 -25.74
CA ALA A 298 -5.47 7.43 -26.54
C ALA A 298 -7.00 7.29 -26.74
N ASP A 299 -7.50 6.06 -26.82
CA ASP A 299 -8.93 5.76 -26.94
C ASP A 299 -9.72 6.14 -25.68
N GLN A 300 -9.16 5.95 -24.49
CA GLN A 300 -9.77 6.36 -23.23
C GLN A 300 -9.79 7.89 -23.07
N ARG A 301 -8.73 8.56 -23.53
CA ARG A 301 -8.68 10.03 -23.59
C ARG A 301 -9.77 10.58 -24.51
N SER A 302 -9.94 9.98 -25.68
CA SER A 302 -10.94 10.39 -26.67
C SER A 302 -12.37 10.19 -26.15
N ARG A 303 -12.68 9.05 -25.54
CA ARG A 303 -14.00 8.78 -24.92
C ARG A 303 -14.34 9.79 -23.82
N ARG A 304 -13.36 10.20 -23.03
CA ARG A 304 -13.53 11.20 -21.99
C ARG A 304 -13.81 12.60 -22.54
N LEU A 305 -13.16 12.96 -23.65
CA LEU A 305 -13.40 14.23 -24.33
C LEU A 305 -14.85 14.30 -24.83
N HIS A 306 -15.34 13.22 -25.46
CA HIS A 306 -16.73 13.15 -25.97
C HIS A 306 -17.78 13.23 -24.85
N LEU A 307 -17.52 12.57 -23.70
CA LEU A 307 -18.43 12.66 -22.54
C LEU A 307 -18.47 14.06 -21.91
N ARG A 308 -17.35 14.82 -21.95
CA ARG A 308 -17.32 16.20 -21.45
C ARG A 308 -17.92 17.22 -22.40
N THR A 309 -17.92 16.96 -23.70
CA THR A 309 -18.45 17.89 -24.73
C THR A 309 -19.92 17.62 -25.07
N GLY A 310 -20.56 16.60 -24.47
CA GLY A 310 -21.97 16.28 -24.73
C GLY A 310 -22.27 15.85 -26.17
N GLN A 311 -21.25 15.49 -26.94
CA GLN A 311 -21.40 14.96 -28.29
C GLN A 311 -21.53 13.44 -28.20
N LEU A 312 -22.76 12.96 -28.13
CA LEU A 312 -23.19 11.60 -28.50
C LEU A 312 -23.72 11.65 -29.92
#